data_2d1b42f5eb297f606608323836595a86
#
_entry.id   2d1b42f5eb297f606608323836595a86
#
_cell.length_a   1.000
_cell.length_b   1.000
_cell.length_c   1.000
_cell.angle_alpha   90.00
_cell.angle_beta   90.00
_cell.angle_gamma   90.00
#
_symmetry.space_group_name_H-M   'P 1'
#
loop_
_entity.id
_entity.type
_entity.pdbx_description
1 polymer ?
#
loop_
_entity_poly.entity_id
_entity_poly.type
_entity_poly.pdbx_seq_one_letter_code
_entity_poly.pdbx_strand_id
1 'polypeptide(L)'
;MSTNELESKVRELRQRIENGGIVDDLLVYHYEPEKYLLVVNASNIEKDWNWCVSHNTEGAELENASEHMAQLAVQGPKAIQALQKLTSINLSDLPYYTFTHGEFAGEKDVIISNTGYTGAGGFELYFYPEAAMKIWDAVFEAGAEFGIKPVGLGARDTLRLEMGFCLYGNDLDDTTSPIEAGLGWITKFVEGKNFTNRPMLEKQKAEGTTRKLVGFEMIDRGIPRHGYELYSTDGIAIGVVTSGTMSPTRKIGIGMGYIRPEYSKVGTEICIDMRGRKLKAVVVKPPFRKQ
;
A
#
# COMPACT_ATOMS: atom_id res chain seq x y z
N MET A 1 27.31 -8.23 -8.58
CA MET A 1 26.46 -9.34 -9.06
C MET A 1 26.88 -9.64 -10.48
N SER A 2 27.18 -10.88 -10.83
CA SER A 2 27.53 -11.25 -12.21
C SER A 2 26.31 -11.22 -13.12
N THR A 3 26.50 -11.07 -14.44
CA THR A 3 25.41 -11.10 -15.43
C THR A 3 24.56 -12.38 -15.30
N ASN A 4 25.19 -13.53 -15.08
CA ASN A 4 24.51 -14.81 -14.90
C ASN A 4 23.65 -14.86 -13.61
N GLU A 5 24.09 -14.22 -12.52
CA GLU A 5 23.31 -14.12 -11.28
C GLU A 5 22.10 -13.21 -11.46
N LEU A 6 22.26 -12.13 -12.23
CA LEU A 6 21.16 -11.23 -12.54
C LEU A 6 20.11 -11.92 -13.41
N GLU A 7 20.53 -12.61 -14.46
CA GLU A 7 19.62 -13.38 -15.34
C GLU A 7 18.88 -14.48 -14.59
N SER A 8 19.56 -15.16 -13.66
CA SER A 8 18.94 -16.18 -12.81
C SER A 8 17.86 -15.58 -11.91
N LYS A 9 18.13 -14.45 -11.28
CA LYS A 9 17.15 -13.74 -10.41
C LYS A 9 15.97 -13.22 -11.21
N VAL A 10 16.18 -12.66 -12.40
CA VAL A 10 15.10 -12.20 -13.29
C VAL A 10 14.20 -13.37 -13.69
N ARG A 11 14.78 -14.52 -14.01
CA ARG A 11 14.01 -15.74 -14.36
C ARG A 11 13.19 -16.24 -13.17
N GLU A 12 13.78 -16.27 -11.98
CA GLU A 12 13.10 -16.67 -10.76
C GLU A 12 11.93 -15.71 -10.41
N LEU A 13 12.15 -14.39 -10.52
CA LEU A 13 11.10 -13.40 -10.33
C LEU A 13 9.94 -13.58 -11.32
N ARG A 14 10.25 -13.75 -12.61
CA ARG A 14 9.22 -14.05 -13.63
C ARG A 14 8.39 -15.26 -13.27
N GLN A 15 9.02 -16.35 -12.83
CA GLN A 15 8.32 -17.57 -12.46
C GLN A 15 7.41 -17.39 -11.24
N ARG A 16 7.83 -16.59 -10.25
CA ARG A 16 7.01 -16.26 -9.08
C ARG A 16 5.78 -15.46 -9.46
N ILE A 17 5.93 -14.47 -10.35
CA ILE A 17 4.83 -13.66 -10.85
C ILE A 17 3.91 -14.48 -11.76
N GLU A 18 4.44 -15.34 -12.62
CA GLU A 18 3.66 -16.30 -13.42
C GLU A 18 2.85 -17.27 -12.56
N ASN A 19 3.27 -17.50 -11.31
CA ASN A 19 2.52 -18.24 -10.29
C ASN A 19 1.52 -17.36 -9.49
N GLY A 20 1.26 -16.14 -9.94
CA GLY A 20 0.23 -15.25 -9.41
C GLY A 20 0.70 -14.27 -8.37
N GLY A 21 2.01 -14.11 -8.19
CA GLY A 21 2.57 -13.11 -7.29
C GLY A 21 2.28 -11.68 -7.76
N ILE A 22 2.22 -10.77 -6.81
CA ILE A 22 1.98 -9.33 -7.05
C ILE A 22 3.30 -8.66 -7.41
N VAL A 23 3.35 -8.00 -8.57
CA VAL A 23 4.52 -7.22 -8.99
C VAL A 23 4.72 -6.01 -8.10
N ASP A 24 3.67 -5.19 -7.95
CA ASP A 24 3.60 -4.05 -7.03
C ASP A 24 2.14 -3.70 -6.73
N ASP A 25 1.92 -2.92 -5.67
CA ASP A 25 0.68 -2.21 -5.42
C ASP A 25 0.90 -0.72 -5.70
N LEU A 26 0.27 -0.20 -6.73
CA LEU A 26 0.56 1.11 -7.28
C LEU A 26 -0.71 1.88 -7.66
N LEU A 27 -0.58 3.19 -7.86
CA LEU A 27 -1.63 4.01 -8.41
C LEU A 27 -1.45 4.18 -9.91
N VAL A 28 -2.55 4.05 -10.66
CA VAL A 28 -2.60 4.31 -12.09
C VAL A 28 -3.40 5.58 -12.33
N TYR A 29 -2.75 6.62 -12.78
CA TYR A 29 -3.37 7.87 -13.19
C TYR A 29 -3.68 7.82 -14.68
N HIS A 30 -4.94 7.89 -15.03
CA HIS A 30 -5.41 7.93 -16.42
C HIS A 30 -5.65 9.38 -16.82
N TYR A 31 -4.77 9.93 -17.64
CA TYR A 31 -4.83 11.33 -18.10
C TYR A 31 -5.79 11.50 -19.26
N GLU A 32 -5.60 10.69 -20.28
CA GLU A 32 -6.30 10.71 -21.56
C GLU A 32 -6.35 9.29 -22.12
N PRO A 33 -7.16 9.02 -23.14
CA PRO A 33 -7.06 7.75 -23.84
C PRO A 33 -5.60 7.44 -24.19
N GLU A 34 -5.12 6.28 -23.76
CA GLU A 34 -3.76 5.78 -24.03
C GLU A 34 -2.61 6.50 -23.29
N LYS A 35 -2.88 7.44 -22.38
CA LYS A 35 -1.85 8.13 -21.58
C LYS A 35 -2.05 7.91 -20.09
N TYR A 36 -1.05 7.30 -19.46
CA TYR A 36 -1.09 6.90 -18.06
C TYR A 36 0.18 7.31 -17.32
N LEU A 37 0.06 7.58 -16.02
CA LEU A 37 1.19 7.68 -15.10
C LEU A 37 1.03 6.58 -14.05
N LEU A 38 2.08 5.78 -13.88
CA LEU A 38 2.17 4.77 -12.83
C LEU A 38 2.97 5.34 -11.66
N VAL A 39 2.37 5.42 -10.48
CA VAL A 39 3.05 5.84 -9.26
C VAL A 39 3.34 4.62 -8.43
N VAL A 40 4.57 4.14 -8.54
CA VAL A 40 5.08 2.90 -7.97
C VAL A 40 5.70 3.11 -6.59
N ASN A 41 5.89 2.03 -5.84
CA ASN A 41 6.66 2.10 -4.60
C ASN A 41 8.12 2.44 -4.91
N ALA A 42 8.70 3.39 -4.17
CA ALA A 42 10.07 3.88 -4.41
C ALA A 42 11.12 2.76 -4.38
N SER A 43 10.93 1.74 -3.54
CA SER A 43 11.82 0.57 -3.50
C SER A 43 11.68 -0.36 -4.71
N ASN A 44 10.63 -0.20 -5.51
CA ASN A 44 10.30 -1.07 -6.63
C ASN A 44 10.52 -0.42 -8.00
N ILE A 45 10.95 0.85 -8.07
CA ILE A 45 11.11 1.62 -9.33
C ILE A 45 11.82 0.81 -10.42
N GLU A 46 13.01 0.24 -10.11
CA GLU A 46 13.78 -0.53 -11.10
C GLU A 46 13.09 -1.84 -11.48
N LYS A 47 12.51 -2.54 -10.50
CA LYS A 47 11.76 -3.78 -10.71
C LYS A 47 10.56 -3.56 -11.64
N ASP A 48 9.77 -2.54 -11.35
CA ASP A 48 8.53 -2.25 -12.07
C ASP A 48 8.82 -1.70 -13.47
N TRP A 49 9.86 -0.86 -13.60
CA TRP A 49 10.35 -0.43 -14.90
C TRP A 49 10.75 -1.62 -15.79
N ASN A 50 11.58 -2.52 -15.26
CA ASN A 50 12.03 -3.71 -16.00
C ASN A 50 10.85 -4.63 -16.34
N TRP A 51 9.86 -4.74 -15.46
CA TRP A 51 8.64 -5.48 -15.74
C TRP A 51 7.87 -4.86 -16.91
N CYS A 52 7.59 -3.56 -16.87
CA CYS A 52 6.90 -2.85 -17.96
C CYS A 52 7.63 -2.99 -19.29
N VAL A 53 8.94 -2.74 -19.32
CA VAL A 53 9.75 -2.86 -20.54
C VAL A 53 9.69 -4.28 -21.10
N SER A 54 9.83 -5.30 -20.25
CA SER A 54 9.87 -6.71 -20.72
C SER A 54 8.51 -7.25 -21.18
N HIS A 55 7.41 -6.58 -20.80
CA HIS A 55 6.04 -6.96 -21.18
C HIS A 55 5.39 -6.00 -22.18
N ASN A 56 6.12 -4.99 -22.63
CA ASN A 56 5.65 -4.05 -23.64
C ASN A 56 5.70 -4.67 -25.05
N THR A 57 4.77 -5.56 -25.33
CA THR A 57 4.66 -6.25 -26.62
C THR A 57 3.90 -5.45 -27.67
N GLU A 58 3.11 -4.46 -27.23
CA GLU A 58 2.26 -3.64 -28.11
C GLU A 58 2.96 -2.34 -28.55
N GLY A 59 4.17 -2.07 -28.05
CA GLY A 59 4.97 -0.92 -28.46
C GLY A 59 4.53 0.41 -27.86
N ALA A 60 4.00 0.39 -26.63
CA ALA A 60 3.71 1.64 -25.89
C ALA A 60 5.01 2.41 -25.64
N GLU A 61 4.97 3.73 -25.76
CA GLU A 61 6.08 4.59 -25.33
C GLU A 61 6.17 4.61 -23.82
N LEU A 62 7.34 4.28 -23.26
CA LEU A 62 7.59 4.21 -21.83
C LEU A 62 8.65 5.22 -21.43
N GLU A 63 8.39 5.98 -20.38
CA GLU A 63 9.33 6.93 -19.80
C GLU A 63 9.46 6.66 -18.29
N ASN A 64 10.70 6.58 -17.77
CA ASN A 64 10.95 6.56 -16.34
C ASN A 64 11.16 7.99 -15.84
N ALA A 65 10.10 8.59 -15.34
CA ALA A 65 10.10 9.97 -14.83
C ALA A 65 10.48 10.06 -13.33
N SER A 66 10.94 8.98 -12.70
CA SER A 66 11.15 8.93 -11.24
C SER A 66 12.14 9.97 -10.70
N GLU A 67 13.19 10.27 -11.45
CA GLU A 67 14.18 11.30 -11.05
C GLU A 67 13.73 12.74 -11.32
N HIS A 68 12.68 12.90 -12.11
CA HIS A 68 12.13 14.19 -12.51
C HIS A 68 10.88 14.60 -11.73
N MET A 69 10.44 13.79 -10.79
CA MET A 69 9.26 14.05 -9.97
C MET A 69 9.55 13.94 -8.47
N ALA A 70 9.19 14.96 -7.72
CA ALA A 70 9.11 14.92 -6.26
C ALA A 70 7.66 14.74 -5.83
N GLN A 71 7.47 14.15 -4.64
CA GLN A 71 6.14 13.92 -4.06
C GLN A 71 6.08 14.40 -2.61
N LEU A 72 5.00 15.10 -2.26
CA LEU A 72 4.63 15.36 -0.87
C LEU A 72 3.25 14.80 -0.58
N ALA A 73 3.13 14.04 0.52
CA ALA A 73 1.85 13.59 1.05
C ALA A 73 1.45 14.48 2.23
N VAL A 74 0.39 15.27 2.08
CA VAL A 74 -0.17 16.14 3.13
C VAL A 74 -1.48 15.54 3.57
N GLN A 75 -1.49 14.92 4.75
CA GLN A 75 -2.56 14.04 5.19
C GLN A 75 -3.16 14.51 6.52
N GLY A 76 -4.44 14.26 6.68
CA GLY A 76 -5.17 14.55 7.90
C GLY A 76 -6.48 15.30 7.67
N PRO A 77 -7.37 15.35 8.68
CA PRO A 77 -8.72 15.90 8.53
C PRO A 77 -8.75 17.40 8.23
N LYS A 78 -7.64 18.11 8.46
CA LYS A 78 -7.50 19.54 8.18
C LYS A 78 -6.60 19.83 6.97
N ALA A 79 -6.11 18.81 6.28
CA ALA A 79 -5.22 18.97 5.14
C ALA A 79 -5.84 19.84 4.04
N ILE A 80 -7.10 19.59 3.69
CA ILE A 80 -7.82 20.36 2.69
C ILE A 80 -7.89 21.85 3.02
N GLN A 81 -8.09 22.21 4.29
CA GLN A 81 -8.17 23.60 4.74
C GLN A 81 -6.83 24.33 4.60
N ALA A 82 -5.74 23.62 4.90
CA ALA A 82 -4.39 24.16 4.74
C ALA A 82 -4.03 24.34 3.26
N LEU A 83 -4.24 23.28 2.46
CA LEU A 83 -3.84 23.26 1.06
C LEU A 83 -4.68 24.19 0.17
N GLN A 84 -5.95 24.41 0.51
CA GLN A 84 -6.84 25.30 -0.24
C GLN A 84 -6.33 26.73 -0.33
N LYS A 85 -5.47 27.16 0.60
CA LYS A 85 -4.86 28.50 0.57
C LYS A 85 -3.79 28.64 -0.52
N LEU A 86 -3.29 27.55 -1.05
CA LEU A 86 -2.15 27.49 -1.96
C LEU A 86 -2.54 27.28 -3.42
N THR A 87 -3.84 27.13 -3.70
CA THR A 87 -4.35 26.92 -5.05
C THR A 87 -5.74 27.55 -5.23
N SER A 88 -6.03 27.98 -6.44
CA SER A 88 -7.37 28.44 -6.84
C SER A 88 -8.33 27.29 -7.17
N ILE A 89 -7.81 26.08 -7.31
CA ILE A 89 -8.63 24.88 -7.56
C ILE A 89 -9.43 24.57 -6.30
N ASN A 90 -10.74 24.37 -6.43
CA ASN A 90 -11.55 23.95 -5.29
C ASN A 90 -11.25 22.49 -4.95
N LEU A 91 -10.44 22.26 -3.92
CA LEU A 91 -10.01 20.93 -3.49
C LEU A 91 -11.18 20.08 -2.95
N SER A 92 -12.26 20.71 -2.49
CA SER A 92 -13.45 20.00 -2.01
C SER A 92 -14.23 19.35 -3.15
N ASP A 93 -14.04 19.80 -4.38
CA ASP A 93 -14.71 19.26 -5.57
C ASP A 93 -13.97 18.06 -6.18
N LEU A 94 -12.74 17.76 -5.69
CA LEU A 94 -11.99 16.59 -6.13
C LEU A 94 -12.44 15.34 -5.37
N PRO A 95 -13.12 14.38 -6.03
CA PRO A 95 -13.48 13.11 -5.40
C PRO A 95 -12.25 12.30 -5.00
N TYR A 96 -12.44 11.43 -4.01
CA TYR A 96 -11.38 10.50 -3.61
C TYR A 96 -10.98 9.58 -4.78
N TYR A 97 -9.68 9.32 -4.95
CA TYR A 97 -9.07 8.64 -6.10
C TYR A 97 -9.23 9.39 -7.43
N THR A 98 -9.27 10.72 -7.38
CA THR A 98 -9.14 11.57 -8.58
C THR A 98 -8.00 12.57 -8.42
N PHE A 99 -7.57 13.14 -9.52
CA PHE A 99 -6.50 14.12 -9.57
C PHE A 99 -6.81 15.22 -10.57
N THR A 100 -6.10 16.31 -10.45
CA THR A 100 -6.10 17.42 -11.40
C THR A 100 -4.70 18.01 -11.53
N HIS A 101 -4.52 18.82 -12.55
CA HIS A 101 -3.31 19.62 -12.75
C HIS A 101 -3.64 21.09 -12.54
N GLY A 102 -2.68 21.82 -11.97
CA GLY A 102 -2.83 23.26 -11.87
C GLY A 102 -1.70 23.95 -11.13
N GLU A 103 -1.93 25.21 -10.85
CA GLU A 103 -1.01 26.01 -10.05
C GLU A 103 -1.20 25.72 -8.56
N PHE A 104 -0.08 25.47 -7.87
CA PHE A 104 -0.04 25.23 -6.43
C PHE A 104 1.18 25.95 -5.81
N ALA A 105 0.98 26.78 -4.81
CA ALA A 105 2.01 27.59 -4.16
C ALA A 105 2.84 28.44 -5.15
N GLY A 106 2.21 28.90 -6.25
CA GLY A 106 2.85 29.65 -7.31
C GLY A 106 3.76 28.82 -8.23
N GLU A 107 3.69 27.50 -8.17
CA GLU A 107 4.30 26.55 -9.12
C GLU A 107 3.24 26.04 -10.09
N LYS A 108 3.60 25.97 -11.37
CA LYS A 108 2.71 25.47 -12.43
C LYS A 108 2.85 23.96 -12.58
N ASP A 109 1.84 23.37 -13.21
CA ASP A 109 1.83 21.95 -13.60
C ASP A 109 1.99 20.97 -12.44
N VAL A 110 1.57 21.36 -11.23
CA VAL A 110 1.53 20.47 -10.08
C VAL A 110 0.35 19.53 -10.23
N ILE A 111 0.61 18.23 -10.07
CA ILE A 111 -0.45 17.23 -9.95
C ILE A 111 -0.95 17.27 -8.51
N ILE A 112 -2.24 17.50 -8.35
CA ILE A 112 -2.93 17.53 -7.06
C ILE A 112 -3.88 16.34 -7.02
N SER A 113 -3.55 15.35 -6.22
CA SER A 113 -4.31 14.09 -6.14
C SER A 113 -4.99 13.93 -4.80
N ASN A 114 -6.30 13.66 -4.80
CA ASN A 114 -7.03 13.30 -3.60
C ASN A 114 -6.82 11.81 -3.29
N THR A 115 -5.59 11.47 -2.95
CA THR A 115 -5.11 10.14 -2.56
C THR A 115 -4.32 10.22 -1.27
N GLY A 116 -4.00 9.06 -0.70
CA GLY A 116 -3.18 8.97 0.50
C GLY A 116 -3.22 7.60 1.14
N TYR A 117 -2.34 7.41 2.11
CA TYR A 117 -2.09 6.12 2.75
C TYR A 117 -2.35 6.15 4.27
N THR A 118 -3.28 6.99 4.69
CA THR A 118 -3.56 7.22 6.12
C THR A 118 -5.02 7.02 6.51
N GLY A 119 -5.93 6.97 5.53
CA GLY A 119 -7.36 6.95 5.78
C GLY A 119 -7.91 8.16 6.54
N ALA A 120 -7.13 9.25 6.60
CA ALA A 120 -7.51 10.46 7.34
C ALA A 120 -7.90 11.63 6.44
N GLY A 121 -7.97 11.38 5.11
CA GLY A 121 -8.10 12.41 4.09
C GLY A 121 -6.79 13.14 3.85
N GLY A 122 -6.73 13.92 2.80
CA GLY A 122 -5.54 14.66 2.40
C GLY A 122 -5.24 14.50 0.93
N PHE A 123 -4.08 15.00 0.53
CA PHE A 123 -3.66 15.03 -0.87
C PHE A 123 -2.23 14.57 -1.01
N GLU A 124 -1.91 14.05 -2.18
CA GLU A 124 -0.56 13.81 -2.68
C GLU A 124 -0.29 14.80 -3.80
N LEU A 125 0.83 15.50 -3.70
CA LEU A 125 1.27 16.55 -4.61
C LEU A 125 2.49 16.06 -5.35
N TYR A 126 2.47 16.13 -6.69
CA TYR A 126 3.61 15.74 -7.52
C TYR A 126 4.06 16.94 -8.34
N PHE A 127 5.35 17.22 -8.35
CA PHE A 127 5.93 18.41 -8.93
C PHE A 127 7.40 18.18 -9.28
N TYR A 128 8.00 19.11 -10.01
CA TYR A 128 9.43 19.04 -10.32
C TYR A 128 10.30 19.26 -9.07
N PRO A 129 11.41 18.53 -8.91
CA PRO A 129 12.25 18.57 -7.70
C PRO A 129 12.72 19.97 -7.29
N GLU A 130 12.92 20.88 -8.26
CA GLU A 130 13.35 22.25 -8.02
C GLU A 130 12.33 23.06 -7.19
N ALA A 131 11.06 22.72 -7.29
CA ALA A 131 9.99 23.35 -6.52
C ALA A 131 9.84 22.80 -5.09
N ALA A 132 10.55 21.73 -4.73
CA ALA A 132 10.30 20.98 -3.51
C ALA A 132 10.40 21.83 -2.24
N MET A 133 11.43 22.62 -2.07
CA MET A 133 11.60 23.47 -0.89
C MET A 133 10.53 24.55 -0.81
N LYS A 134 10.22 25.19 -1.94
CA LYS A 134 9.19 26.24 -2.00
C LYS A 134 7.82 25.68 -1.61
N ILE A 135 7.43 24.53 -2.18
CA ILE A 135 6.14 23.89 -1.86
C ILE A 135 6.12 23.41 -0.42
N TRP A 136 7.21 22.83 0.08
CA TRP A 136 7.34 22.42 1.48
C TRP A 136 7.11 23.56 2.44
N ASP A 137 7.82 24.69 2.27
CA ASP A 137 7.72 25.86 3.14
C ASP A 137 6.31 26.47 3.09
N ALA A 138 5.73 26.60 1.88
CA ALA A 138 4.37 27.09 1.70
C ALA A 138 3.32 26.22 2.40
N VAL A 139 3.47 24.89 2.31
CA VAL A 139 2.57 23.92 2.99
C VAL A 139 2.67 24.06 4.50
N PHE A 140 3.88 24.22 5.07
CA PHE A 140 4.05 24.40 6.51
C PHE A 140 3.54 25.77 6.98
N GLU A 141 3.74 26.84 6.23
CA GLU A 141 3.18 28.14 6.52
C GLU A 141 1.64 28.11 6.53
N ALA A 142 1.04 27.61 5.45
CA ALA A 142 -0.41 27.52 5.30
C ALA A 142 -1.04 26.58 6.35
N GLY A 143 -0.33 25.54 6.77
CA GLY A 143 -0.76 24.54 7.73
C GLY A 143 -0.52 24.89 9.20
N ALA A 144 0.24 25.97 9.49
CA ALA A 144 0.68 26.31 10.84
C ALA A 144 -0.49 26.46 11.83
N GLU A 145 -1.54 27.19 11.45
CA GLU A 145 -2.74 27.37 12.27
C GLU A 145 -3.52 26.10 12.53
N PHE A 146 -3.36 25.07 11.67
CA PHE A 146 -3.99 23.76 11.79
C PHE A 146 -3.12 22.75 12.55
N GLY A 147 -1.92 23.16 12.96
CA GLY A 147 -0.99 22.34 13.72
C GLY A 147 -0.30 21.28 12.88
N ILE A 148 -0.01 21.57 11.61
CA ILE A 148 0.76 20.69 10.73
C ILE A 148 2.11 20.33 11.37
N LYS A 149 2.55 19.10 11.16
CA LYS A 149 3.84 18.62 11.65
C LYS A 149 4.53 17.76 10.58
N PRO A 150 5.86 17.82 10.49
CA PRO A 150 6.60 16.86 9.71
C PRO A 150 6.52 15.50 10.39
N VAL A 151 6.36 14.45 9.60
CA VAL A 151 6.27 13.07 10.08
C VAL A 151 7.21 12.17 9.29
N GLY A 152 7.75 11.16 9.95
CA GLY A 152 8.66 10.18 9.32
C GLY A 152 7.96 8.90 8.91
N LEU A 153 8.73 7.96 8.37
CA LEU A 153 8.26 6.66 7.89
C LEU A 153 7.56 5.83 8.97
N GLY A 154 7.95 5.95 10.24
CA GLY A 154 7.28 5.27 11.35
C GLY A 154 5.83 5.71 11.54
N ALA A 155 5.51 7.00 11.32
CA ALA A 155 4.14 7.49 11.34
C ALA A 155 3.35 6.97 10.12
N ARG A 156 3.94 6.99 8.92
CA ARG A 156 3.36 6.41 7.70
C ARG A 156 2.98 4.95 7.92
N ASP A 157 3.90 4.13 8.43
CA ASP A 157 3.65 2.71 8.67
C ASP A 157 2.56 2.47 9.73
N THR A 158 2.55 3.24 10.80
CA THR A 158 1.52 3.12 11.84
C THR A 158 0.13 3.52 11.33
N LEU A 159 0.04 4.63 10.60
CA LEU A 159 -1.23 5.15 10.07
C LEU A 159 -1.83 4.22 9.02
N ARG A 160 -1.02 3.70 8.08
CA ARG A 160 -1.51 2.76 7.07
C ARG A 160 -1.99 1.46 7.73
N LEU A 161 -1.24 0.95 8.74
CA LEU A 161 -1.60 -0.30 9.41
C LEU A 161 -2.90 -0.15 10.21
N GLU A 162 -3.13 0.98 10.89
CA GLU A 162 -4.41 1.24 11.55
C GLU A 162 -5.61 1.18 10.59
N MET A 163 -5.39 1.47 9.30
CA MET A 163 -6.40 1.34 8.25
C MET A 163 -6.45 -0.05 7.62
N GLY A 164 -5.49 -0.92 7.95
CA GLY A 164 -5.36 -2.24 7.32
C GLY A 164 -4.87 -2.18 5.88
N PHE A 165 -4.16 -1.11 5.49
CA PHE A 165 -3.54 -1.01 4.18
C PHE A 165 -2.27 -1.85 4.14
N CYS A 166 -2.14 -2.66 3.09
CA CYS A 166 -0.97 -3.50 2.87
C CYS A 166 0.28 -2.65 2.61
N LEU A 167 1.44 -3.19 2.95
CA LEU A 167 2.76 -2.68 2.60
C LEU A 167 3.45 -3.70 1.71
N TYR A 168 3.84 -3.30 0.50
CA TYR A 168 4.63 -4.15 -0.38
C TYR A 168 6.01 -4.46 0.24
N GLY A 169 6.44 -5.70 0.09
CA GLY A 169 7.62 -6.24 0.76
C GLY A 169 7.35 -6.80 2.17
N ASN A 170 6.16 -6.54 2.72
CA ASN A 170 5.73 -7.08 4.01
C ASN A 170 4.46 -7.93 3.87
N ASP A 171 3.35 -7.29 3.47
CA ASP A 171 2.02 -7.91 3.37
C ASP A 171 1.76 -8.43 1.96
N LEU A 172 2.41 -7.86 0.97
CA LEU A 172 2.35 -8.21 -0.45
C LEU A 172 3.77 -8.40 -0.98
N ASP A 173 3.94 -9.37 -1.86
CA ASP A 173 5.17 -9.59 -2.59
C ASP A 173 4.93 -10.47 -3.84
N ASP A 174 6.00 -10.83 -4.54
CA ASP A 174 5.99 -11.68 -5.73
C ASP A 174 5.61 -13.16 -5.47
N THR A 175 5.40 -13.54 -4.21
CA THR A 175 4.93 -14.88 -3.81
C THR A 175 3.48 -14.88 -3.30
N THR A 176 2.84 -13.71 -3.28
CA THR A 176 1.51 -13.50 -2.71
C THR A 176 0.51 -13.15 -3.79
N SER A 177 -0.61 -13.89 -3.86
CA SER A 177 -1.68 -13.55 -4.81
C SER A 177 -2.62 -12.47 -4.25
N PRO A 178 -3.26 -11.67 -5.10
CA PRO A 178 -4.26 -10.70 -4.66
C PRO A 178 -5.47 -11.36 -3.97
N ILE A 179 -5.76 -12.63 -4.25
CA ILE A 179 -6.86 -13.35 -3.60
C ILE A 179 -6.48 -13.73 -2.17
N GLU A 180 -5.26 -14.23 -1.93
CA GLU A 180 -4.73 -14.50 -0.58
C GLU A 180 -4.68 -13.23 0.27
N ALA A 181 -4.30 -12.10 -0.34
CA ALA A 181 -4.19 -10.80 0.31
C ALA A 181 -5.55 -10.13 0.59
N GLY A 182 -6.68 -10.77 0.22
CA GLY A 182 -8.01 -10.19 0.40
C GLY A 182 -8.35 -9.06 -0.57
N LEU A 183 -7.56 -8.91 -1.66
CA LEU A 183 -7.72 -7.89 -2.70
C LEU A 183 -8.62 -8.36 -3.87
N GLY A 184 -9.35 -9.45 -3.70
CA GLY A 184 -10.27 -9.98 -4.70
C GLY A 184 -11.37 -9.00 -5.13
N TRP A 185 -11.68 -7.98 -4.31
CA TRP A 185 -12.65 -6.94 -4.62
C TRP A 185 -12.19 -5.96 -5.71
N ILE A 186 -10.87 -5.73 -5.85
CA ILE A 186 -10.29 -4.93 -6.94
C ILE A 186 -9.91 -5.78 -8.16
N THR A 187 -9.75 -7.09 -7.99
CA THR A 187 -9.47 -8.02 -9.09
C THR A 187 -10.73 -8.25 -9.91
N LYS A 188 -10.84 -7.62 -11.08
CA LYS A 188 -12.10 -7.57 -11.86
C LYS A 188 -12.19 -8.72 -12.86
N PHE A 189 -12.90 -9.77 -12.49
CA PHE A 189 -13.21 -10.93 -13.34
C PHE A 189 -14.47 -10.69 -14.21
N VAL A 190 -14.53 -9.56 -14.89
CA VAL A 190 -15.63 -9.25 -15.82
C VAL A 190 -15.28 -9.67 -17.24
N GLU A 191 -16.29 -9.88 -18.06
CA GLU A 191 -16.13 -10.22 -19.48
C GLU A 191 -15.32 -9.13 -20.20
N GLY A 192 -14.46 -9.52 -21.15
CA GLY A 192 -13.61 -8.61 -21.90
C GLY A 192 -12.37 -8.08 -21.15
N LYS A 193 -12.25 -8.30 -19.85
CA LYS A 193 -11.04 -7.94 -19.07
C LYS A 193 -10.08 -9.12 -19.04
N ASN A 194 -9.04 -9.03 -19.85
CA ASN A 194 -7.95 -9.99 -19.83
C ASN A 194 -6.74 -9.39 -19.11
N PHE A 195 -6.15 -10.12 -18.18
CA PHE A 195 -4.99 -9.68 -17.38
C PHE A 195 -4.12 -10.88 -17.00
N THR A 196 -2.89 -10.61 -16.63
CA THR A 196 -1.89 -11.63 -16.26
C THR A 196 -2.44 -12.54 -15.15
N ASN A 197 -2.30 -13.84 -15.35
CA ASN A 197 -2.73 -14.91 -14.41
C ASN A 197 -4.23 -14.98 -14.11
N ARG A 198 -5.10 -14.35 -14.91
CA ARG A 198 -6.54 -14.38 -14.69
C ARG A 198 -7.09 -15.80 -14.44
N PRO A 199 -6.79 -16.85 -15.27
CA PRO A 199 -7.35 -18.18 -15.05
C PRO A 199 -7.00 -18.79 -13.69
N MET A 200 -5.77 -18.57 -13.22
CA MET A 200 -5.30 -19.08 -11.94
C MET A 200 -5.97 -18.33 -10.77
N LEU A 201 -6.10 -17.00 -10.87
CA LEU A 201 -6.76 -16.18 -9.85
C LEU A 201 -8.28 -16.45 -9.79
N GLU A 202 -8.94 -16.73 -10.93
CA GLU A 202 -10.33 -17.21 -10.97
C GLU A 202 -10.49 -18.55 -10.22
N LYS A 203 -9.55 -19.48 -10.45
CA LYS A 203 -9.51 -20.75 -9.73
C LYS A 203 -9.35 -20.55 -8.23
N GLN A 204 -8.40 -19.72 -7.79
CA GLN A 204 -8.22 -19.39 -6.36
C GLN A 204 -9.48 -18.75 -5.75
N LYS A 205 -10.18 -17.90 -6.50
CA LYS A 205 -11.43 -17.29 -6.04
C LYS A 205 -12.55 -18.31 -5.87
N ALA A 206 -12.62 -19.32 -6.75
CA ALA A 206 -13.63 -20.36 -6.73
C ALA A 206 -13.37 -21.44 -5.67
N GLU A 207 -12.13 -21.92 -5.60
CA GLU A 207 -11.72 -23.04 -4.75
C GLU A 207 -11.21 -22.62 -3.37
N GLY A 208 -10.86 -21.35 -3.20
CA GLY A 208 -10.18 -20.82 -2.02
C GLY A 208 -8.66 -20.86 -2.13
N THR A 209 -8.01 -20.32 -1.12
CA THR A 209 -6.54 -20.22 -1.02
C THR A 209 -6.04 -21.04 0.16
N THR A 210 -4.76 -21.39 0.16
CA THR A 210 -4.13 -22.15 1.27
C THR A 210 -3.82 -21.28 2.48
N ARG A 211 -3.81 -19.97 2.31
CA ARG A 211 -3.58 -18.95 3.36
C ARG A 211 -4.42 -17.71 3.07
N LYS A 212 -4.70 -16.92 4.09
CA LYS A 212 -5.41 -15.64 3.99
C LYS A 212 -4.75 -14.59 4.85
N LEU A 213 -4.63 -13.37 4.32
CA LEU A 213 -4.25 -12.21 5.10
C LEU A 213 -5.41 -11.82 6.02
N VAL A 214 -5.13 -11.68 7.32
CA VAL A 214 -6.09 -11.24 8.32
C VAL A 214 -5.51 -10.11 9.15
N GLY A 215 -6.38 -9.26 9.71
CA GLY A 215 -6.05 -8.36 10.79
C GLY A 215 -6.22 -9.04 12.14
N PHE A 216 -5.44 -8.66 13.14
CA PHE A 216 -5.60 -9.11 14.51
C PHE A 216 -5.25 -8.02 15.52
N GLU A 217 -5.88 -8.09 16.70
CA GLU A 217 -5.61 -7.24 17.85
C GLU A 217 -5.07 -8.09 19.00
N MET A 218 -4.08 -7.57 19.72
CA MET A 218 -3.56 -8.23 20.91
C MET A 218 -4.57 -8.21 22.04
N ILE A 219 -4.78 -9.36 22.67
CA ILE A 219 -5.50 -9.49 23.95
C ILE A 219 -4.49 -9.27 25.09
N ASP A 220 -3.38 -10.00 25.02
CA ASP A 220 -2.29 -9.82 25.98
C ASP A 220 -1.42 -8.61 25.60
N ARG A 221 -0.77 -8.04 26.60
CA ARG A 221 0.14 -6.90 26.36
C ARG A 221 1.37 -7.34 25.55
N GLY A 222 1.46 -6.85 24.33
CA GLY A 222 2.57 -7.15 23.41
C GLY A 222 2.50 -6.29 22.15
N ILE A 223 3.60 -6.20 21.43
CA ILE A 223 3.68 -5.51 20.13
C ILE A 223 4.12 -6.52 19.10
N PRO A 224 3.23 -6.93 18.17
CA PRO A 224 3.59 -7.86 17.12
C PRO A 224 4.58 -7.23 16.16
N ARG A 225 5.43 -8.07 15.56
CA ARG A 225 6.45 -7.64 14.58
C ARG A 225 6.47 -8.61 13.41
N HIS A 226 6.90 -8.11 12.26
CA HIS A 226 7.14 -8.93 11.07
C HIS A 226 7.97 -10.17 11.40
N GLY A 227 7.56 -11.33 10.86
CA GLY A 227 8.23 -12.61 11.03
C GLY A 227 7.89 -13.35 12.33
N TYR A 228 7.08 -12.81 13.23
CA TYR A 228 6.61 -13.57 14.38
C TYR A 228 5.63 -14.65 13.95
N GLU A 229 5.80 -15.86 14.51
CA GLU A 229 4.94 -16.99 14.19
C GLU A 229 3.57 -16.88 14.85
N LEU A 230 2.55 -17.30 14.11
CA LEU A 230 1.16 -17.36 14.56
C LEU A 230 0.78 -18.81 14.86
N TYR A 231 0.11 -19.01 15.98
CA TYR A 231 -0.32 -20.31 16.45
C TYR A 231 -1.82 -20.31 16.76
N SER A 232 -2.44 -21.48 16.64
CA SER A 232 -3.75 -21.71 17.26
C SER A 232 -3.63 -21.75 18.79
N THR A 233 -4.74 -21.66 19.49
CA THR A 233 -4.79 -21.82 20.96
C THR A 233 -4.30 -23.19 21.42
N ASP A 234 -4.37 -24.20 20.56
CA ASP A 234 -3.88 -25.57 20.82
C ASP A 234 -2.39 -25.73 20.49
N GLY A 235 -1.71 -24.64 20.06
CA GLY A 235 -0.27 -24.65 19.83
C GLY A 235 0.18 -25.10 18.45
N ILE A 236 -0.73 -25.25 17.48
CA ILE A 236 -0.43 -25.59 16.10
C ILE A 236 0.07 -24.31 15.38
N ALA A 237 1.19 -24.39 14.66
CA ALA A 237 1.65 -23.29 13.80
C ALA A 237 0.68 -23.08 12.64
N ILE A 238 0.11 -21.88 12.53
CA ILE A 238 -0.93 -21.55 11.57
C ILE A 238 -0.53 -20.46 10.57
N GLY A 239 0.57 -19.74 10.81
CA GLY A 239 0.98 -18.67 9.92
C GLY A 239 2.07 -17.77 10.47
N VAL A 240 2.17 -16.57 9.90
CA VAL A 240 3.22 -15.59 10.22
C VAL A 240 2.68 -14.16 10.17
N VAL A 241 3.18 -13.30 11.06
CA VAL A 241 2.92 -11.86 11.08
C VAL A 241 3.68 -11.18 9.95
N THR A 242 3.00 -10.41 9.13
CA THR A 242 3.58 -9.62 8.05
C THR A 242 3.80 -8.17 8.45
N SER A 243 2.87 -7.58 9.19
CA SER A 243 2.97 -6.22 9.72
C SER A 243 2.46 -6.16 11.15
N GLY A 244 3.10 -5.35 11.99
CA GLY A 244 2.66 -5.22 13.36
C GLY A 244 3.24 -4.00 14.08
N THR A 245 2.41 -3.33 14.88
CA THR A 245 2.79 -2.13 15.64
C THR A 245 1.96 -1.97 16.91
N MET A 246 2.36 -1.02 17.74
CA MET A 246 1.49 -0.45 18.77
C MET A 246 0.61 0.62 18.13
N SER A 247 -0.70 0.44 18.11
CA SER A 247 -1.61 1.46 17.61
C SER A 247 -1.62 2.67 18.55
N PRO A 248 -1.28 3.87 18.08
CA PRO A 248 -1.32 5.08 18.91
C PRO A 248 -2.75 5.45 19.32
N THR A 249 -3.72 5.20 18.43
CA THR A 249 -5.13 5.56 18.69
C THR A 249 -5.81 4.56 19.63
N ARG A 250 -5.53 3.27 19.49
CA ARG A 250 -6.13 2.18 20.26
C ARG A 250 -5.33 1.84 21.52
N LYS A 251 -4.03 2.17 21.56
CA LYS A 251 -3.07 1.84 22.64
C LYS A 251 -2.95 0.34 22.90
N ILE A 252 -3.15 -0.45 21.86
CA ILE A 252 -2.98 -1.92 21.85
C ILE A 252 -2.09 -2.32 20.68
N GLY A 253 -1.48 -3.50 20.77
CA GLY A 253 -0.80 -4.11 19.63
C GLY A 253 -1.80 -4.51 18.56
N ILE A 254 -1.53 -4.14 17.32
CA ILE A 254 -2.30 -4.54 16.14
C ILE A 254 -1.35 -5.11 15.10
N GLY A 255 -1.86 -5.96 14.22
CA GLY A 255 -1.06 -6.50 13.13
C GLY A 255 -1.88 -7.14 12.04
N MET A 256 -1.19 -7.47 10.96
CA MET A 256 -1.68 -8.31 9.88
C MET A 256 -0.76 -9.52 9.73
N GLY A 257 -1.28 -10.60 9.18
CA GLY A 257 -0.52 -11.81 8.95
C GLY A 257 -1.28 -12.81 8.10
N TYR A 258 -0.53 -13.69 7.43
CA TYR A 258 -1.10 -14.82 6.72
C TYR A 258 -1.31 -15.99 7.65
N ILE A 259 -2.53 -16.52 7.65
CA ILE A 259 -2.89 -17.71 8.43
C ILE A 259 -3.65 -18.71 7.56
N ARG A 260 -3.71 -19.97 8.03
CA ARG A 260 -4.55 -20.99 7.41
C ARG A 260 -6.02 -20.56 7.41
N PRO A 261 -6.78 -20.81 6.33
CA PRO A 261 -8.15 -20.31 6.16
C PRO A 261 -9.12 -20.71 7.27
N GLU A 262 -8.97 -21.89 7.86
CA GLU A 262 -9.83 -22.39 8.92
C GLU A 262 -9.78 -21.55 10.21
N TYR A 263 -8.69 -20.78 10.41
CA TYR A 263 -8.52 -19.86 11.55
C TYR A 263 -8.86 -18.40 11.20
N SER A 264 -9.21 -18.08 9.95
CA SER A 264 -9.36 -16.70 9.46
C SER A 264 -10.67 -16.02 9.86
N LYS A 265 -11.59 -16.71 10.54
CA LYS A 265 -12.86 -16.13 10.93
C LYS A 265 -12.66 -15.04 11.99
N VAL A 266 -13.31 -13.89 11.81
CA VAL A 266 -13.32 -12.80 12.81
C VAL A 266 -13.83 -13.33 14.14
N GLY A 267 -13.12 -12.98 15.23
CA GLY A 267 -13.37 -13.46 16.59
C GLY A 267 -12.60 -14.73 16.97
N THR A 268 -11.85 -15.35 16.02
CA THR A 268 -10.99 -16.50 16.35
C THR A 268 -9.82 -16.05 17.22
N GLU A 269 -9.65 -16.66 18.39
CA GLU A 269 -8.45 -16.49 19.21
C GLU A 269 -7.26 -17.21 18.61
N ILE A 270 -6.12 -16.51 18.57
CA ILE A 270 -4.83 -17.01 18.10
C ILE A 270 -3.74 -16.62 19.10
N CYS A 271 -2.57 -17.20 18.97
CA CYS A 271 -1.40 -16.83 19.77
C CYS A 271 -0.27 -16.37 18.85
N ILE A 272 0.52 -15.41 19.34
CA ILE A 272 1.70 -14.89 18.64
C ILE A 272 2.92 -15.26 19.47
N ASP A 273 3.91 -15.91 18.86
CA ASP A 273 5.17 -16.17 19.55
C ASP A 273 6.01 -14.89 19.57
N MET A 274 6.15 -14.34 20.74
CA MET A 274 6.99 -13.18 20.99
C MET A 274 8.17 -13.57 21.87
N ARG A 275 9.26 -13.95 21.24
CA ARG A 275 10.50 -14.36 21.93
C ARG A 275 10.28 -15.55 22.88
N GLY A 276 9.63 -16.59 22.39
CA GLY A 276 9.35 -17.81 23.15
C GLY A 276 8.14 -17.72 24.08
N ARG A 277 7.37 -16.61 24.04
CA ARG A 277 6.13 -16.44 24.81
C ARG A 277 4.94 -16.35 23.86
N LYS A 278 4.01 -17.28 23.98
CA LYS A 278 2.77 -17.27 23.20
C LYS A 278 1.75 -16.32 23.85
N LEU A 279 1.59 -15.13 23.25
CA LEU A 279 0.65 -14.11 23.71
C LEU A 279 -0.63 -14.15 22.88
N LYS A 280 -1.75 -14.01 23.54
CA LYS A 280 -3.09 -14.09 22.92
C LYS A 280 -3.39 -12.87 22.09
N ALA A 281 -4.03 -13.11 20.96
CA ALA A 281 -4.60 -12.12 20.07
C ALA A 281 -5.94 -12.64 19.51
N VAL A 282 -6.70 -11.78 18.89
CA VAL A 282 -7.98 -12.11 18.25
C VAL A 282 -8.00 -11.61 16.82
N VAL A 283 -8.48 -12.42 15.90
CA VAL A 283 -8.69 -12.04 14.50
C VAL A 283 -9.81 -11.01 14.43
N VAL A 284 -9.53 -9.90 13.75
CA VAL A 284 -10.48 -8.79 13.55
C VAL A 284 -10.54 -8.38 12.07
N LYS A 285 -11.60 -7.68 11.71
CA LYS A 285 -11.72 -7.08 10.38
C LYS A 285 -11.15 -5.67 10.40
N PRO A 286 -10.11 -5.34 9.60
CA PRO A 286 -9.69 -3.95 9.42
C PRO A 286 -10.81 -3.08 8.82
N PRO A 287 -10.81 -1.76 9.00
CA PRO A 287 -9.77 -0.99 9.69
C PRO A 287 -9.81 -1.16 11.21
N PHE A 288 -8.64 -1.08 11.85
CA PHE A 288 -8.51 -1.13 13.31
C PHE A 288 -9.00 0.16 13.98
N ARG A 289 -8.89 1.27 13.27
CA ARG A 289 -9.41 2.58 13.68
C ARG A 289 -10.76 2.84 13.00
N LYS A 290 -11.79 3.16 13.77
CA LYS A 290 -13.03 3.72 13.21
C LYS A 290 -12.75 5.14 12.71
N GLN A 291 -13.23 5.47 11.53
CA GLN A 291 -13.21 6.83 11.00
C GLN A 291 -14.13 7.74 11.79
#